data_6a4191a8efb36da1373cf6e5c0db7039
#
_entry.id   6a4191a8efb36da1373cf6e5c0db7039
#
_cell.length_a   1.000
_cell.length_b   1.000
_cell.length_c   1.000
_cell.angle_alpha   90.00
_cell.angle_beta   90.00
_cell.angle_gamma   90.00
#
_symmetry.space_group_name_H-M   'P 1'
#
loop_
_entity.id
_entity.type
_entity.pdbx_description
1 polymer ?
#
loop_
_entity_poly.entity_id
_entity_poly.type
_entity_poly.pdbx_seq_one_letter_code
_entity_poly.pdbx_strand_id
1 'polypeptide(L)'
;MDYGTTIGTVGAGAIGTDIGDKINKILRGELSAIEAYDQVLESFSEEPETSLLLHFRTEHEDSVRQLKPMVQHEGHEPSEDSGVWGTVVAAVVGTGKLFGNHAALVALKEGEERGLEDYESLLQEDELGAEDRDVIRNKLIPRQEKHIALLNQMASMQ
;
A
#
# COMPACT_ATOMS: atom_id res chain seq x y z
N MET A 1 -47.76 -39.99 1.63
CA MET A 1 -47.33 -38.74 0.95
C MET A 1 -46.12 -38.22 1.69
N ASP A 2 -44.99 -38.41 1.12
CA ASP A 2 -43.71 -38.10 1.74
C ASP A 2 -43.21 -36.77 1.16
N TYR A 3 -43.20 -35.74 1.98
CA TYR A 3 -42.65 -34.44 1.61
C TYR A 3 -41.18 -34.43 2.07
N GLY A 4 -40.30 -34.91 1.21
CA GLY A 4 -38.86 -34.79 1.38
C GLY A 4 -38.43 -33.31 1.34
N THR A 5 -38.20 -32.72 2.51
CA THR A 5 -37.57 -31.43 2.65
C THR A 5 -36.07 -31.62 2.40
N THR A 6 -35.62 -31.31 1.21
CA THR A 6 -34.18 -31.20 0.91
C THR A 6 -33.68 -29.90 1.52
N ILE A 7 -33.06 -30.00 2.67
CA ILE A 7 -32.29 -28.86 3.23
C ILE A 7 -30.98 -28.80 2.42
N GLY A 8 -30.91 -27.80 1.50
CA GLY A 8 -29.71 -27.49 0.81
C GLY A 8 -28.65 -27.07 1.83
N THR A 9 -27.61 -27.88 1.94
CA THR A 9 -26.41 -27.53 2.67
C THR A 9 -25.79 -26.32 1.98
N VAL A 10 -25.96 -25.13 2.55
CA VAL A 10 -25.15 -23.97 2.18
C VAL A 10 -23.77 -24.30 2.66
N GLY A 11 -22.89 -24.71 1.74
CA GLY A 11 -21.50 -24.87 2.05
C GLY A 11 -20.97 -23.58 2.66
N ALA A 12 -20.45 -23.67 3.88
CA ALA A 12 -19.65 -22.61 4.44
C ALA A 12 -18.41 -22.50 3.53
N GLY A 13 -18.50 -21.64 2.51
CA GLY A 13 -17.35 -21.21 1.74
C GLY A 13 -16.32 -20.68 2.72
N ALA A 14 -15.10 -21.19 2.66
CA ALA A 14 -13.99 -20.65 3.39
C ALA A 14 -14.00 -19.13 3.20
N ILE A 15 -13.99 -18.37 4.31
CA ILE A 15 -13.83 -16.91 4.28
C ILE A 15 -12.34 -16.65 3.96
N GLY A 16 -11.93 -16.96 2.73
CA GLY A 16 -10.73 -16.44 2.14
C GLY A 16 -11.03 -15.01 1.72
N THR A 17 -10.21 -14.07 2.15
CA THR A 17 -10.24 -12.72 1.59
C THR A 17 -10.08 -12.86 0.07
N ASP A 18 -11.07 -12.42 -0.67
CA ASP A 18 -11.06 -12.51 -2.11
C ASP A 18 -9.96 -11.59 -2.69
N ILE A 19 -9.59 -11.79 -3.96
CA ILE A 19 -8.50 -11.07 -4.62
C ILE A 19 -8.75 -9.55 -4.64
N GLY A 20 -10.00 -9.13 -4.84
CA GLY A 20 -10.40 -7.71 -4.82
C GLY A 20 -10.17 -7.07 -3.45
N ASP A 21 -10.46 -7.78 -2.36
CA ASP A 21 -10.16 -7.32 -1.01
C ASP A 21 -8.67 -7.16 -0.76
N LYS A 22 -7.85 -8.08 -1.29
CA LYS A 22 -6.38 -8.03 -1.17
C LYS A 22 -5.80 -6.84 -1.92
N ILE A 23 -6.26 -6.59 -3.15
CA ILE A 23 -5.86 -5.42 -3.93
C ILE A 23 -6.32 -4.13 -3.22
N ASN A 24 -7.53 -4.11 -2.68
CA ASN A 24 -8.07 -2.95 -1.97
C ASN A 24 -7.32 -2.66 -0.66
N LYS A 25 -6.81 -3.70 0.02
CA LYS A 25 -5.89 -3.53 1.15
C LYS A 25 -4.61 -2.80 0.74
N ILE A 26 -4.01 -3.17 -0.40
CA ILE A 26 -2.80 -2.52 -0.93
C ILE A 26 -3.13 -1.08 -1.33
N LEU A 27 -4.27 -0.84 -1.96
CA LEU A 27 -4.74 0.52 -2.29
C LEU A 27 -4.80 1.41 -1.04
N ARG A 28 -5.31 0.92 0.09
CA ARG A 28 -5.28 1.65 1.37
C ARG A 28 -3.86 1.89 1.88
N GLY A 29 -2.95 0.96 1.66
CA GLY A 29 -1.53 1.14 1.95
C GLY A 29 -0.91 2.29 1.16
N GLU A 30 -1.19 2.39 -0.14
CA GLU A 30 -0.73 3.49 -1.00
C GLU A 30 -1.31 4.85 -0.57
N LEU A 31 -2.60 4.90 -0.22
CA LEU A 31 -3.23 6.12 0.33
C LEU A 31 -2.58 6.53 1.66
N SER A 32 -2.27 5.56 2.51
CA SER A 32 -1.54 5.77 3.76
C SER A 32 -0.11 6.29 3.53
N ALA A 33 0.57 5.80 2.50
CA ALA A 33 1.89 6.30 2.12
C ALA A 33 1.84 7.77 1.70
N ILE A 34 0.86 8.17 0.87
CA ILE A 34 0.65 9.57 0.49
C ILE A 34 0.51 10.46 1.73
N GLU A 35 -0.32 10.06 2.70
CA GLU A 35 -0.51 10.79 3.96
C GLU A 35 0.80 10.89 4.77
N ALA A 36 1.60 9.81 4.80
CA ALA A 36 2.89 9.78 5.49
C ALA A 36 3.90 10.76 4.86
N TYR A 37 4.00 10.74 3.53
CA TYR A 37 4.85 11.67 2.80
C TYR A 37 4.42 13.12 2.97
N ASP A 38 3.11 13.43 2.96
CA ASP A 38 2.59 14.77 3.22
C ASP A 38 3.04 15.28 4.59
N GLN A 39 2.95 14.47 5.63
CA GLN A 39 3.36 14.85 6.98
C GLN A 39 4.87 15.03 7.10
N VAL A 40 5.66 14.17 6.47
CA VAL A 40 7.13 14.25 6.50
C VAL A 40 7.61 15.48 5.73
N LEU A 41 7.01 15.79 4.58
CA LEU A 41 7.33 16.97 3.76
C LEU A 41 7.16 18.29 4.52
N GLU A 42 6.23 18.38 5.48
CA GLU A 42 6.11 19.55 6.36
C GLU A 42 7.41 19.82 7.14
N SER A 43 8.12 18.77 7.55
CA SER A 43 9.38 18.86 8.31
C SER A 43 10.61 19.06 7.41
N PHE A 44 10.53 18.66 6.14
CA PHE A 44 11.60 18.74 5.14
C PHE A 44 11.47 19.93 4.17
N SER A 45 10.61 20.89 4.44
CA SER A 45 10.27 21.97 3.49
C SER A 45 11.47 22.79 2.99
N GLU A 46 12.57 22.83 3.73
CA GLU A 46 13.79 23.56 3.40
C GLU A 46 15.01 22.65 3.17
N GLU A 47 14.81 21.32 3.13
CA GLU A 47 15.87 20.34 3.01
C GLU A 47 16.13 19.95 1.54
N PRO A 48 17.37 19.54 1.18
CA PRO A 48 17.68 19.07 -0.18
C PRO A 48 16.84 17.86 -0.63
N GLU A 49 16.42 17.04 0.31
CA GLU A 49 15.67 15.81 0.09
C GLU A 49 14.20 16.04 -0.31
N THR A 50 13.68 17.24 -0.08
CA THR A 50 12.27 17.59 -0.35
C THR A 50 11.81 17.20 -1.75
N SER A 51 12.62 17.48 -2.78
CA SER A 51 12.25 17.17 -4.17
C SER A 51 12.11 15.66 -4.41
N LEU A 52 12.94 14.86 -3.78
CA LEU A 52 12.90 13.40 -3.92
C LEU A 52 11.70 12.80 -3.16
N LEU A 53 11.44 13.29 -1.94
CA LEU A 53 10.28 12.88 -1.15
C LEU A 53 8.95 13.24 -1.85
N LEU A 54 8.88 14.43 -2.46
CA LEU A 54 7.73 14.86 -3.25
C LEU A 54 7.55 13.98 -4.51
N HIS A 55 8.65 13.56 -5.13
CA HIS A 55 8.61 12.63 -6.26
C HIS A 55 8.05 11.27 -5.84
N PHE A 56 8.49 10.70 -4.71
CA PHE A 56 7.96 9.45 -4.18
C PHE A 56 6.46 9.55 -3.88
N ARG A 57 6.04 10.63 -3.22
CA ARG A 57 4.62 10.90 -2.99
C ARG A 57 3.81 10.87 -4.29
N THR A 58 4.32 11.50 -5.35
CA THR A 58 3.66 11.51 -6.68
C THR A 58 3.62 10.10 -7.31
N GLU A 59 4.66 9.29 -7.10
CA GLU A 59 4.69 7.90 -7.55
C GLU A 59 3.65 7.03 -6.81
N HIS A 60 3.37 7.29 -5.52
CA HIS A 60 2.25 6.66 -4.79
C HIS A 60 0.88 7.07 -5.33
N GLU A 61 0.68 8.34 -5.69
CA GLU A 61 -0.55 8.78 -6.38
C GLU A 61 -0.76 8.04 -7.72
N ASP A 62 0.32 7.79 -8.46
CA ASP A 62 0.24 6.97 -9.68
C ASP A 62 -0.09 5.51 -9.36
N SER A 63 0.46 4.92 -8.29
CA SER A 63 0.11 3.57 -7.83
C SER A 63 -1.38 3.47 -7.49
N VAL A 64 -1.94 4.45 -6.80
CA VAL A 64 -3.39 4.55 -6.52
C VAL A 64 -4.19 4.53 -7.83
N ARG A 65 -3.78 5.31 -8.84
CA ARG A 65 -4.44 5.33 -10.16
C ARG A 65 -4.37 3.97 -10.89
N GLN A 66 -3.31 3.19 -10.68
CA GLN A 66 -3.18 1.85 -11.23
C GLN A 66 -4.06 0.83 -10.50
N LEU A 67 -4.13 0.90 -9.18
CA LEU A 67 -4.83 -0.07 -8.34
C LEU A 67 -6.36 0.07 -8.37
N LYS A 68 -6.89 1.29 -8.45
CA LYS A 68 -8.35 1.52 -8.48
C LYS A 68 -9.09 0.71 -9.56
N PRO A 69 -8.67 0.71 -10.84
CA PRO A 69 -9.29 -0.14 -11.86
C PRO A 69 -9.19 -1.64 -11.56
N MET A 70 -8.08 -2.11 -10.96
CA MET A 70 -7.92 -3.51 -10.59
C MET A 70 -8.99 -3.94 -9.56
N VAL A 71 -9.21 -3.11 -8.53
CA VAL A 71 -10.28 -3.35 -7.54
C VAL A 71 -11.66 -3.39 -8.20
N GLN A 72 -11.93 -2.48 -9.13
CA GLN A 72 -13.21 -2.42 -9.86
C GLN A 72 -13.43 -3.63 -10.76
N HIS A 73 -12.39 -4.14 -11.43
CA HIS A 73 -12.45 -5.34 -12.26
C HIS A 73 -12.87 -6.58 -11.45
N GLU A 74 -12.44 -6.63 -10.18
CA GLU A 74 -12.83 -7.69 -9.25
C GLU A 74 -14.22 -7.48 -8.62
N GLY A 75 -14.96 -6.45 -9.05
CA GLY A 75 -16.32 -6.18 -8.59
C GLY A 75 -16.41 -5.50 -7.23
N HIS A 76 -15.32 -4.93 -6.74
CA HIS A 76 -15.25 -4.21 -5.49
C HIS A 76 -15.26 -2.69 -5.67
N GLU A 77 -15.67 -1.98 -4.62
CA GLU A 77 -15.56 -0.52 -4.58
C GLU A 77 -14.15 -0.14 -4.10
N PRO A 78 -13.39 0.65 -4.88
CA PRO A 78 -12.07 1.11 -4.46
C PRO A 78 -12.13 1.99 -3.21
N SER A 79 -11.25 1.75 -2.24
CA SER A 79 -11.11 2.59 -1.07
C SER A 79 -10.72 4.02 -1.45
N GLU A 80 -11.33 5.00 -0.79
CA GLU A 80 -11.05 6.44 -0.98
C GLU A 80 -10.16 7.01 0.12
N ASP A 81 -9.95 6.28 1.20
CA ASP A 81 -9.09 6.66 2.33
C ASP A 81 -8.22 5.49 2.81
N SER A 82 -7.23 5.81 3.64
CA SER A 82 -6.29 4.85 4.22
C SER A 82 -6.91 3.96 5.31
N GLY A 83 -8.08 4.33 5.83
CA GLY A 83 -8.76 3.61 6.91
C GLY A 83 -7.90 3.51 8.18
N VAL A 84 -7.85 2.33 8.79
CA VAL A 84 -7.05 2.09 10.01
C VAL A 84 -5.54 2.24 9.80
N TRP A 85 -5.05 2.14 8.56
CA TRP A 85 -3.63 2.36 8.23
C TRP A 85 -3.19 3.80 8.48
N GLY A 86 -4.05 4.79 8.25
CA GLY A 86 -3.78 6.19 8.56
C GLY A 86 -3.46 6.42 10.03
N THR A 87 -4.06 5.66 10.95
CA THR A 87 -3.75 5.72 12.39
C THR A 87 -2.32 5.21 12.69
N VAL A 88 -1.88 4.15 12.02
CA VAL A 88 -0.52 3.61 12.16
C VAL A 88 0.51 4.63 11.65
N VAL A 89 0.25 5.23 10.50
CA VAL A 89 1.10 6.28 9.91
C VAL A 89 1.19 7.50 10.82
N ALA A 90 0.08 7.98 11.36
CA ALA A 90 0.08 9.11 12.29
C ALA A 90 0.93 8.83 13.54
N ALA A 91 0.92 7.60 14.07
CA ALA A 91 1.77 7.19 15.19
C ALA A 91 3.25 7.17 14.82
N VAL A 92 3.60 6.62 13.65
CA VAL A 92 4.98 6.48 13.17
C VAL A 92 5.58 7.86 12.82
N VAL A 93 4.84 8.71 12.11
CA VAL A 93 5.28 10.06 11.74
C VAL A 93 5.29 10.99 12.95
N GLY A 94 4.35 10.82 13.90
CA GLY A 94 4.38 11.52 15.18
C GLY A 94 5.68 11.25 15.96
N THR A 95 6.18 10.03 15.88
CA THR A 95 7.49 9.63 16.41
C THR A 95 8.64 10.34 15.67
N GLY A 96 8.58 10.43 14.34
CA GLY A 96 9.56 11.15 13.52
C GLY A 96 9.64 12.64 13.84
N LYS A 97 8.49 13.31 14.03
CA LYS A 97 8.45 14.72 14.46
C LYS A 97 9.12 14.96 15.82
N LEU A 98 9.09 13.94 16.71
CA LEU A 98 9.74 14.00 18.02
C LEU A 98 11.24 13.68 17.97
N PHE A 99 11.69 12.83 17.05
CA PHE A 99 13.05 12.28 16.98
C PHE A 99 13.89 12.78 15.78
N GLY A 100 13.32 13.68 14.94
CA GLY A 100 14.03 14.35 13.85
C GLY A 100 13.97 13.64 12.50
N ASN A 101 14.64 14.23 11.51
CA ASN A 101 14.58 13.83 10.11
C ASN A 101 15.04 12.38 9.85
N HIS A 102 16.10 11.93 10.51
CA HIS A 102 16.56 10.55 10.41
C HIS A 102 15.46 9.54 10.77
N ALA A 103 14.77 9.75 11.90
CA ALA A 103 13.71 8.86 12.35
C ALA A 103 12.50 8.88 11.37
N ALA A 104 12.18 10.04 10.80
CA ALA A 104 11.13 10.16 9.78
C ALA A 104 11.46 9.36 8.51
N LEU A 105 12.71 9.43 8.02
CA LEU A 105 13.17 8.67 6.86
C LEU A 105 13.17 7.16 7.11
N VAL A 106 13.59 6.73 8.31
CA VAL A 106 13.53 5.31 8.72
C VAL A 106 12.08 4.82 8.75
N ALA A 107 11.18 5.62 9.29
CA ALA A 107 9.76 5.29 9.37
C ALA A 107 9.11 5.16 7.96
N LEU A 108 9.43 6.08 7.04
CA LEU A 108 9.00 5.96 5.64
C LEU A 108 9.53 4.67 5.01
N LYS A 109 10.83 4.38 5.18
CA LYS A 109 11.44 3.15 4.66
C LYS A 109 10.74 1.89 5.18
N GLU A 110 10.42 1.81 6.46
CA GLU A 110 9.68 0.67 7.04
C GLU A 110 8.27 0.53 6.43
N GLY A 111 7.61 1.65 6.13
CA GLY A 111 6.34 1.68 5.40
C GLY A 111 6.47 1.12 3.99
N GLU A 112 7.51 1.53 3.25
CA GLU A 112 7.81 1.03 1.91
C GLU A 112 8.14 -0.47 1.89
N GLU A 113 8.91 -0.96 2.87
CA GLU A 113 9.23 -2.38 3.01
C GLU A 113 7.96 -3.22 3.22
N ARG A 114 7.03 -2.74 4.03
CA ARG A 114 5.73 -3.40 4.23
C ARG A 114 4.87 -3.37 2.96
N GLY A 115 4.86 -2.26 2.22
CA GLY A 115 4.18 -2.16 0.93
C GLY A 115 4.76 -3.14 -0.10
N LEU A 116 6.08 -3.29 -0.14
CA LEU A 116 6.75 -4.27 -1.00
C LEU A 116 6.31 -5.70 -0.67
N GLU A 117 6.31 -6.09 0.62
CA GLU A 117 5.84 -7.40 1.07
C GLU A 117 4.38 -7.67 0.65
N ASP A 118 3.51 -6.67 0.75
CA ASP A 118 2.10 -6.78 0.34
C ASP A 118 1.99 -7.01 -1.19
N TYR A 119 2.77 -6.32 -2.03
CA TYR A 119 2.81 -6.55 -3.48
C TYR A 119 3.38 -7.94 -3.83
N GLU A 120 4.47 -8.35 -3.18
CA GLU A 120 5.07 -9.67 -3.40
C GLU A 120 4.11 -10.79 -3.00
N SER A 121 3.38 -10.62 -1.90
CA SER A 121 2.33 -11.54 -1.47
C SER A 121 1.19 -11.64 -2.49
N LEU A 122 0.74 -10.49 -3.04
CA LEU A 122 -0.30 -10.46 -4.06
C LEU A 122 0.12 -11.21 -5.33
N LEU A 123 1.40 -11.17 -5.73
CA LEU A 123 1.91 -11.92 -6.87
C LEU A 123 1.84 -13.44 -6.71
N GLN A 124 1.67 -13.97 -5.49
CA GLN A 124 1.52 -15.40 -5.23
C GLN A 124 0.08 -15.90 -5.41
N GLU A 125 -0.88 -14.98 -5.56
CA GLU A 125 -2.30 -15.32 -5.72
C GLU A 125 -2.57 -15.80 -7.14
N ASP A 126 -3.05 -17.03 -7.29
CA ASP A 126 -3.36 -17.62 -8.60
C ASP A 126 -4.48 -16.88 -9.34
N GLU A 127 -5.42 -16.29 -8.59
CA GLU A 127 -6.57 -15.55 -9.10
C GLU A 127 -6.21 -14.17 -9.68
N LEU A 128 -5.01 -13.65 -9.40
CA LEU A 128 -4.57 -12.36 -9.92
C LEU A 128 -4.45 -12.38 -11.45
N GLY A 129 -5.17 -11.48 -12.11
CA GLY A 129 -5.18 -11.35 -13.57
C GLY A 129 -3.78 -11.11 -14.17
N ALA A 130 -3.54 -11.60 -15.38
CA ALA A 130 -2.22 -11.52 -16.03
C ALA A 130 -1.77 -10.07 -16.26
N GLU A 131 -2.68 -9.18 -16.65
CA GLU A 131 -2.38 -7.76 -16.89
C GLU A 131 -2.01 -7.05 -15.58
N ASP A 132 -2.79 -7.29 -14.51
CA ASP A 132 -2.54 -6.72 -13.19
C ASP A 132 -1.22 -7.22 -12.61
N ARG A 133 -0.95 -8.52 -12.78
CA ARG A 133 0.33 -9.16 -12.42
C ARG A 133 1.51 -8.50 -13.10
N ASP A 134 1.40 -8.17 -14.39
CA ASP A 134 2.45 -7.51 -15.15
C ASP A 134 2.70 -6.08 -14.67
N VAL A 135 1.66 -5.30 -14.37
CA VAL A 135 1.78 -3.95 -13.80
C VAL A 135 2.48 -4.01 -12.44
N ILE A 136 2.05 -4.90 -11.56
CA ILE A 136 2.62 -5.04 -10.22
C ILE A 136 4.10 -5.43 -10.32
N ARG A 137 4.43 -6.48 -11.08
CA ARG A 137 5.79 -6.99 -11.20
C ARG A 137 6.76 -6.04 -11.87
N ASN A 138 6.32 -5.36 -12.94
CA ASN A 138 7.21 -4.61 -13.81
C ASN A 138 7.21 -3.09 -13.54
N LYS A 139 6.27 -2.59 -12.74
CA LYS A 139 6.15 -1.16 -12.42
C LYS A 139 6.10 -0.88 -10.93
N LEU A 140 5.16 -1.49 -10.19
CA LEU A 140 4.92 -1.11 -8.80
C LEU A 140 6.01 -1.64 -7.85
N ILE A 141 6.40 -2.89 -7.97
CA ILE A 141 7.50 -3.48 -7.18
C ILE A 141 8.84 -2.78 -7.42
N PRO A 142 9.33 -2.58 -8.66
CA PRO A 142 10.58 -1.87 -8.90
C PRO A 142 10.59 -0.43 -8.36
N ARG A 143 9.45 0.24 -8.37
CA ARG A 143 9.26 1.56 -7.76
C ARG A 143 9.46 1.51 -6.26
N GLN A 144 8.82 0.56 -5.58
CA GLN A 144 8.92 0.36 -4.15
C GLN A 144 10.37 0.06 -3.72
N GLU A 145 11.04 -0.85 -4.42
CA GLU A 145 12.46 -1.16 -4.20
C GLU A 145 13.37 0.06 -4.33
N LYS A 146 13.11 0.91 -5.33
CA LYS A 146 13.84 2.17 -5.54
C LYS A 146 13.62 3.15 -4.38
N HIS A 147 12.38 3.31 -3.90
CA HIS A 147 12.08 4.15 -2.74
C HIS A 147 12.86 3.67 -1.50
N ILE A 148 12.81 2.38 -1.20
CA ILE A 148 13.53 1.77 -0.06
C ILE A 148 15.02 2.05 -0.14
N ALA A 149 15.64 1.83 -1.31
CA ALA A 149 17.07 2.04 -1.51
C ALA A 149 17.47 3.50 -1.29
N LEU A 150 16.71 4.45 -1.84
CA LEU A 150 17.00 5.88 -1.74
C LEU A 150 16.70 6.42 -0.34
N LEU A 151 15.63 6.00 0.32
CA LEU A 151 15.35 6.36 1.72
C LEU A 151 16.44 5.86 2.66
N ASN A 152 16.92 4.64 2.45
CA ASN A 152 18.04 4.10 3.22
C ASN A 152 19.32 4.91 3.02
N GLN A 153 19.62 5.34 1.79
CA GLN A 153 20.75 6.22 1.50
C GLN A 153 20.59 7.58 2.19
N MET A 154 19.41 8.21 2.09
CA MET A 154 19.12 9.49 2.73
C MET A 154 19.29 9.40 4.25
N ALA A 155 18.73 8.36 4.88
CA ALA A 155 18.84 8.15 6.33
C ALA A 155 20.30 7.96 6.78
N SER A 156 21.15 7.34 5.96
CA SER A 156 22.56 7.13 6.29
C SER A 156 23.42 8.40 6.21
N MET A 157 22.90 9.48 5.60
CA MET A 157 23.59 10.77 5.49
C MET A 157 23.17 11.79 6.57
N GLN A 158 22.14 11.48 7.36
CA GLN A 158 21.66 12.28 8.49
C GLN A 158 22.41 11.89 9.77
#